data_37ef23e9b2e0e72a6e0c3e7b65e42fa7
#
_entry.id   37ef23e9b2e0e72a6e0c3e7b65e42fa7
#
_cell.length_a   1.000
_cell.length_b   1.000
_cell.length_c   1.000
_cell.angle_alpha   90.00
_cell.angle_beta   90.00
_cell.angle_gamma   90.00
#
_symmetry.space_group_name_H-M   'P 1'
#
loop_
_entity.id
_entity.type
_entity.pdbx_description
1 polymer ?
#
loop_
_entity_poly.entity_id
_entity_poly.type
_entity_poly.pdbx_seq_one_letter_code
_entity_poly.pdbx_strand_id
1 'polypeptide(L)'
;MLEVDCEAMEMHDEGASEDDREPQGLLIVWHSRTGASRALAQAAHTGALAAQGSEEARASMRLIEAAEVAPADLLGARGYIFACPENLASMSGAMKEMFDRCYYPVLGRIEGRAYATVIAAGSDGSGAQAQIDRIVTGWRLRRVAEPMIVNLEAQTPEAILAPKTVPDKRLAQCRELGEALAEGLSMGVF
;
A
#
# COMPACT_ATOMS: atom_id res chain seq x y z
N MET A 1 69.57 4.25 -2.80
CA MET A 1 68.61 4.94 -1.92
C MET A 1 67.47 5.26 -2.83
N LEU A 2 66.47 4.39 -2.89
CA LEU A 2 65.24 4.49 -3.71
C LEU A 2 64.10 4.61 -2.72
N GLU A 3 63.48 5.80 -2.71
CA GLU A 3 62.25 6.05 -1.97
C GLU A 3 61.10 5.38 -2.72
N VAL A 4 60.31 4.59 -1.98
CA VAL A 4 59.10 3.96 -2.45
C VAL A 4 57.94 4.83 -1.92
N ASP A 5 57.34 5.59 -2.79
CA ASP A 5 56.10 6.31 -2.51
C ASP A 5 54.97 5.33 -2.28
N CYS A 6 54.40 5.42 -1.07
CA CYS A 6 53.23 4.67 -0.68
C CYS A 6 51.99 5.50 -1.05
N GLU A 7 51.41 5.26 -2.21
CA GLU A 7 50.14 5.83 -2.59
C GLU A 7 49.03 5.19 -1.73
N ALA A 8 48.41 6.03 -0.93
CA ALA A 8 47.24 5.70 -0.16
C ALA A 8 46.07 5.43 -1.11
N MET A 9 45.64 4.17 -1.15
CA MET A 9 44.44 3.73 -1.87
C MET A 9 43.22 4.26 -1.13
N GLU A 10 42.60 5.33 -1.66
CA GLU A 10 41.31 5.81 -1.20
C GLU A 10 40.28 4.70 -1.37
N MET A 11 39.81 4.15 -0.26
CA MET A 11 38.67 3.27 -0.22
C MET A 11 37.42 4.10 -0.60
N HIS A 12 36.92 3.89 -1.83
CA HIS A 12 35.59 4.35 -2.17
C HIS A 12 34.59 3.64 -1.26
N ASP A 13 33.92 4.42 -0.46
CA ASP A 13 32.72 4.05 0.28
C ASP A 13 31.62 3.77 -0.78
N GLU A 14 31.46 2.49 -1.15
CA GLU A 14 30.34 2.05 -1.98
C GLU A 14 29.09 2.20 -1.12
N GLY A 15 28.37 3.31 -1.32
CA GLY A 15 27.10 3.57 -0.67
C GLY A 15 26.16 2.36 -0.80
N ALA A 16 25.62 1.92 0.34
CA ALA A 16 24.66 0.82 0.43
C ALA A 16 23.60 0.95 -0.68
N SER A 17 23.40 -0.11 -1.44
CA SER A 17 22.39 -0.13 -2.50
C SER A 17 21.00 0.14 -1.89
N GLU A 18 20.08 0.75 -2.65
CA GLU A 18 18.71 1.01 -2.17
C GLU A 18 17.99 -0.28 -1.72
N ASP A 19 18.47 -1.42 -2.17
CA ASP A 19 17.95 -2.77 -1.85
C ASP A 19 18.36 -3.26 -0.44
N ASP A 20 19.36 -2.62 0.21
CA ASP A 20 19.87 -3.00 1.54
C ASP A 20 19.23 -2.23 2.71
N ARG A 21 18.32 -1.28 2.44
CA ARG A 21 17.62 -0.55 3.50
C ARG A 21 16.58 -1.43 4.16
N GLU A 22 16.54 -1.43 5.50
CA GLU A 22 15.47 -2.11 6.22
C GLU A 22 14.10 -1.55 5.82
N PRO A 23 13.11 -2.42 5.59
CA PRO A 23 11.77 -1.98 5.21
C PRO A 23 11.16 -1.12 6.31
N GLN A 24 10.51 -0.03 5.93
CA GLN A 24 9.95 0.97 6.85
C GLN A 24 8.51 1.34 6.51
N GLY A 25 7.74 1.61 7.55
CA GLY A 25 6.44 2.26 7.46
C GLY A 25 5.36 1.48 6.71
N LEU A 26 4.39 2.24 6.23
CA LEU A 26 3.17 1.75 5.60
C LEU A 26 3.09 2.25 4.15
N LEU A 27 2.86 1.34 3.21
CA LEU A 27 2.56 1.67 1.82
C LEU A 27 1.06 1.50 1.55
N ILE A 28 0.40 2.58 1.17
CA ILE A 28 -0.99 2.57 0.71
C ILE A 28 -0.97 2.63 -0.81
N VAL A 29 -1.34 1.51 -1.43
CA VAL A 29 -1.48 1.40 -2.90
C VAL A 29 -2.92 1.65 -3.26
N TRP A 30 -3.17 2.57 -4.19
CA TRP A 30 -4.53 2.89 -4.57
C TRP A 30 -4.74 2.99 -6.08
N HIS A 31 -5.96 2.72 -6.51
CA HIS A 31 -6.49 3.10 -7.82
C HIS A 31 -7.94 3.55 -7.69
N SER A 32 -8.36 4.51 -8.50
CA SER A 32 -9.75 5.01 -8.48
C SER A 32 -10.22 5.45 -9.86
N ARG A 33 -11.46 5.12 -10.23
CA ARG A 33 -12.10 5.60 -11.47
C ARG A 33 -12.96 6.84 -11.25
N THR A 34 -13.70 6.87 -10.14
CA THR A 34 -14.75 7.89 -9.87
C THR A 34 -14.51 8.63 -8.55
N GLY A 35 -13.30 8.52 -7.99
CA GLY A 35 -12.86 9.26 -6.82
C GLY A 35 -13.02 8.55 -5.47
N ALA A 36 -13.92 7.57 -5.32
CA ALA A 36 -14.19 6.95 -4.02
C ALA A 36 -12.96 6.28 -3.39
N SER A 37 -12.33 5.35 -4.09
CA SER A 37 -11.15 4.65 -3.53
C SER A 37 -9.99 5.59 -3.25
N ARG A 38 -9.82 6.66 -4.06
CA ARG A 38 -8.85 7.73 -3.79
C ARG A 38 -9.14 8.42 -2.47
N ALA A 39 -10.40 8.83 -2.24
CA ALA A 39 -10.78 9.51 -1.00
C ALA A 39 -10.57 8.62 0.23
N LEU A 40 -10.91 7.33 0.12
CA LEU A 40 -10.69 6.33 1.19
C LEU A 40 -9.20 6.12 1.48
N ALA A 41 -8.37 5.97 0.44
CA ALA A 41 -6.92 5.82 0.57
C ALA A 41 -6.27 7.07 1.18
N GLN A 42 -6.67 8.27 0.76
CA GLN A 42 -6.21 9.53 1.34
C GLN A 42 -6.60 9.66 2.82
N ALA A 43 -7.81 9.22 3.18
CA ALA A 43 -8.24 9.21 4.58
C ALA A 43 -7.37 8.25 5.43
N ALA A 44 -7.09 7.04 4.94
CA ALA A 44 -6.19 6.11 5.60
C ALA A 44 -4.77 6.68 5.75
N HIS A 45 -4.24 7.32 4.70
CA HIS A 45 -2.95 7.98 4.75
C HIS A 45 -2.90 9.11 5.78
N THR A 46 -3.96 9.93 5.85
CA THR A 46 -4.07 10.99 6.86
C THR A 46 -4.01 10.43 8.28
N GLY A 47 -4.71 9.31 8.54
CA GLY A 47 -4.66 8.62 9.84
C GLY A 47 -3.26 8.07 10.14
N ALA A 48 -2.64 7.41 9.16
CA ALA A 48 -1.27 6.89 9.31
C ALA A 48 -0.26 7.99 9.64
N LEU A 49 -0.35 9.16 8.98
CA LEU A 49 0.49 10.31 9.27
C LEU A 49 0.27 10.90 10.67
N ALA A 50 -0.99 10.92 11.14
CA ALA A 50 -1.34 11.43 12.45
C ALA A 50 -0.77 10.58 13.60
N ALA A 51 -0.62 9.28 13.38
CA ALA A 51 -0.03 8.34 14.33
C ALA A 51 1.49 8.50 14.53
N GLN A 52 2.17 9.28 13.68
CA GLN A 52 3.63 9.35 13.71
C GLN A 52 4.15 10.62 14.38
N GLY A 53 5.07 10.44 15.34
CA GLY A 53 5.63 11.51 16.14
C GLY A 53 6.87 12.20 15.54
N SER A 54 7.56 11.57 14.57
CA SER A 54 8.75 12.16 13.91
C SER A 54 8.52 12.38 12.41
N GLU A 55 9.33 13.25 11.81
CA GLU A 55 9.27 13.53 10.37
C GLU A 55 9.72 12.32 9.54
N GLU A 56 10.73 11.60 10.00
CA GLU A 56 11.22 10.37 9.34
C GLU A 56 10.15 9.27 9.34
N ALA A 57 9.46 9.09 10.47
CA ALA A 57 8.36 8.14 10.57
C ALA A 57 7.19 8.55 9.67
N ARG A 58 6.87 9.84 9.56
CA ARG A 58 5.86 10.35 8.63
C ARG A 58 6.26 10.14 7.17
N ALA A 59 7.54 10.38 6.83
CA ALA A 59 8.06 10.16 5.48
C ALA A 59 7.98 8.69 5.03
N SER A 60 7.95 7.74 5.98
CA SER A 60 7.76 6.32 5.69
C SER A 60 6.30 5.91 5.46
N MET A 61 5.33 6.81 5.66
CA MET A 61 3.91 6.60 5.34
C MET A 61 3.67 7.05 3.89
N ARG A 62 3.57 6.11 2.97
CA ARG A 62 3.55 6.39 1.53
C ARG A 62 2.19 6.08 0.93
N LEU A 63 1.73 6.96 0.03
CA LEU A 63 0.48 6.83 -0.74
C LEU A 63 0.83 6.87 -2.23
N ILE A 64 0.76 5.74 -2.92
CA ILE A 64 1.19 5.61 -4.32
C ILE A 64 0.05 5.05 -5.17
N GLU A 65 -0.16 5.62 -6.35
CA GLU A 65 -1.12 5.09 -7.31
C GLU A 65 -0.59 3.76 -7.89
N ALA A 66 -1.47 2.79 -8.07
CA ALA A 66 -1.11 1.44 -8.52
C ALA A 66 -0.26 1.41 -9.80
N ALA A 67 -0.52 2.35 -10.73
CA ALA A 67 0.25 2.47 -11.97
C ALA A 67 1.73 2.87 -11.74
N GLU A 68 2.02 3.55 -10.63
CA GLU A 68 3.35 4.10 -10.31
C GLU A 68 4.16 3.19 -9.37
N VAL A 69 3.52 2.22 -8.70
CA VAL A 69 4.18 1.32 -7.75
C VAL A 69 5.23 0.46 -8.45
N ALA A 70 6.46 0.53 -8.00
CA ALA A 70 7.55 -0.36 -8.42
C ALA A 70 7.77 -1.50 -7.38
N PRO A 71 8.43 -2.61 -7.74
CA PRO A 71 8.81 -3.65 -6.78
C PRO A 71 9.59 -3.12 -5.58
N ALA A 72 10.47 -2.14 -5.77
CA ALA A 72 11.23 -1.49 -4.70
C ALA A 72 10.34 -0.83 -3.66
N ASP A 73 9.18 -0.27 -4.05
CA ASP A 73 8.22 0.33 -3.12
C ASP A 73 7.63 -0.71 -2.18
N LEU A 74 7.28 -1.89 -2.72
CA LEU A 74 6.77 -3.01 -1.93
C LEU A 74 7.85 -3.58 -1.01
N LEU A 75 9.08 -3.72 -1.50
CA LEU A 75 10.20 -4.21 -0.70
C LEU A 75 10.54 -3.27 0.45
N GLY A 76 10.47 -1.97 0.22
CA GLY A 76 10.79 -0.94 1.20
C GLY A 76 9.72 -0.69 2.28
N ALA A 77 8.54 -1.32 2.22
CA ALA A 77 7.46 -1.12 3.19
C ALA A 77 7.32 -2.31 4.16
N ARG A 78 6.98 -2.06 5.42
CA ARG A 78 6.70 -3.09 6.43
C ARG A 78 5.25 -3.58 6.41
N GLY A 79 4.34 -2.80 5.84
CA GLY A 79 2.92 -3.17 5.74
C GLY A 79 2.22 -2.47 4.59
N TYR A 80 1.01 -2.93 4.25
CA TYR A 80 0.30 -2.51 3.06
C TYR A 80 -1.19 -2.23 3.33
N ILE A 81 -1.74 -1.21 2.64
CA ILE A 81 -3.19 -1.08 2.41
C ILE A 81 -3.40 -1.09 0.90
N PHE A 82 -4.23 -2.02 0.41
CA PHE A 82 -4.65 -2.05 -0.99
C PHE A 82 -6.05 -1.46 -1.13
N ALA A 83 -6.16 -0.32 -1.79
CA ALA A 83 -7.40 0.45 -1.93
C ALA A 83 -7.81 0.55 -3.41
N CYS A 84 -8.89 -0.12 -3.82
CA CYS A 84 -9.34 -0.07 -5.21
C CYS A 84 -10.86 -0.20 -5.34
N PRO A 85 -11.44 0.18 -6.51
CA PRO A 85 -12.83 -0.12 -6.78
C PRO A 85 -13.01 -1.58 -7.21
N GLU A 86 -14.18 -2.13 -6.91
CA GLU A 86 -14.67 -3.30 -7.60
C GLU A 86 -15.19 -2.91 -8.97
N ASN A 87 -14.70 -3.56 -10.01
CA ASN A 87 -15.15 -3.42 -11.39
C ASN A 87 -15.50 -4.79 -11.95
N LEU A 88 -16.76 -5.01 -12.35
CA LEU A 88 -17.21 -6.27 -12.93
C LEU A 88 -16.86 -7.50 -12.05
N ALA A 89 -17.21 -7.42 -10.77
CA ALA A 89 -16.92 -8.44 -9.75
C ALA A 89 -15.43 -8.78 -9.58
N SER A 90 -14.53 -7.83 -9.86
CA SER A 90 -13.08 -8.01 -9.79
C SER A 90 -12.42 -6.73 -9.26
N MET A 91 -11.18 -6.82 -8.81
CA MET A 91 -10.41 -5.60 -8.58
C MET A 91 -10.23 -4.83 -9.88
N SER A 92 -9.98 -3.54 -9.80
CA SER A 92 -9.71 -2.72 -11.00
C SER A 92 -8.49 -3.22 -11.78
N GLY A 93 -8.53 -3.07 -13.11
CA GLY A 93 -7.45 -3.53 -13.99
C GLY A 93 -6.08 -2.93 -13.65
N ALA A 94 -6.02 -1.64 -13.27
CA ALA A 94 -4.77 -1.01 -12.85
C ALA A 94 -4.19 -1.63 -11.55
N MET A 95 -5.04 -1.98 -10.57
CA MET A 95 -4.59 -2.70 -9.38
C MET A 95 -4.10 -4.11 -9.74
N LYS A 96 -4.81 -4.81 -10.63
CA LYS A 96 -4.38 -6.14 -11.08
C LYS A 96 -3.06 -6.09 -11.85
N GLU A 97 -2.86 -5.09 -12.70
CA GLU A 97 -1.61 -4.88 -13.44
C GLU A 97 -0.43 -4.65 -12.49
N MET A 98 -0.62 -3.83 -11.45
CA MET A 98 0.39 -3.64 -10.40
C MET A 98 0.79 -4.99 -9.75
N PHE A 99 -0.19 -5.81 -9.40
CA PHE A 99 0.10 -7.15 -8.87
C PHE A 99 0.87 -8.01 -9.88
N ASP A 100 0.47 -8.02 -11.16
CA ASP A 100 1.12 -8.82 -12.20
C ASP A 100 2.58 -8.39 -12.39
N ARG A 101 2.84 -7.09 -12.44
CA ARG A 101 4.17 -6.51 -12.62
C ARG A 101 5.08 -6.74 -11.43
N CYS A 102 4.55 -6.68 -10.21
CA CYS A 102 5.33 -6.77 -8.99
C CYS A 102 5.43 -8.20 -8.42
N TYR A 103 4.57 -9.15 -8.86
CA TYR A 103 4.41 -10.43 -8.19
C TYR A 103 5.72 -11.19 -8.00
N TYR A 104 6.41 -11.48 -9.10
CA TYR A 104 7.64 -12.27 -9.06
C TYR A 104 8.85 -11.51 -8.47
N PRO A 105 9.04 -10.22 -8.75
CA PRO A 105 10.14 -9.46 -8.14
C PRO A 105 10.15 -9.41 -6.61
N VAL A 106 8.96 -9.50 -5.97
CA VAL A 106 8.86 -9.44 -4.49
C VAL A 106 8.58 -10.81 -3.85
N LEU A 107 8.36 -11.85 -4.65
CA LEU A 107 8.02 -13.18 -4.15
C LEU A 107 9.14 -13.73 -3.24
N GLY A 108 8.75 -14.17 -2.04
CA GLY A 108 9.70 -14.70 -1.04
C GLY A 108 10.47 -13.62 -0.27
N ARG A 109 10.19 -12.32 -0.51
CA ARG A 109 10.93 -11.21 0.11
C ARG A 109 10.08 -10.34 1.04
N ILE A 110 8.75 -10.49 1.01
CA ILE A 110 7.80 -9.69 1.81
C ILE A 110 6.89 -10.55 2.69
N GLU A 111 7.26 -11.80 2.92
CA GLU A 111 6.49 -12.76 3.69
C GLU A 111 6.23 -12.28 5.13
N GLY A 112 5.04 -12.55 5.64
CA GLY A 112 4.63 -12.20 7.00
C GLY A 112 4.28 -10.75 7.23
N ARG A 113 4.54 -9.84 6.27
CA ARG A 113 4.21 -8.42 6.42
C ARG A 113 2.69 -8.21 6.49
N ALA A 114 2.29 -7.22 7.27
CA ALA A 114 0.89 -6.89 7.51
C ALA A 114 0.19 -6.34 6.27
N TYR A 115 -1.10 -6.69 6.05
CA TYR A 115 -1.91 -5.98 5.07
C TYR A 115 -3.35 -5.79 5.52
N ALA A 116 -3.98 -4.77 4.93
CA ALA A 116 -5.41 -4.53 4.96
C ALA A 116 -5.93 -4.14 3.57
N THR A 117 -7.25 -4.18 3.38
CA THR A 117 -7.90 -3.85 2.11
C THR A 117 -9.03 -2.86 2.30
N VAL A 118 -9.21 -1.97 1.32
CA VAL A 118 -10.30 -0.99 1.25
C VAL A 118 -10.91 -1.06 -0.15
N ILE A 119 -12.13 -1.56 -0.27
CA ILE A 119 -12.82 -1.75 -1.54
C ILE A 119 -14.00 -0.78 -1.64
N ALA A 120 -14.01 0.05 -2.69
CA ALA A 120 -15.18 0.84 -3.05
C ALA A 120 -16.01 0.07 -4.08
N ALA A 121 -17.27 -0.20 -3.76
CA ALA A 121 -18.15 -0.99 -4.63
C ALA A 121 -19.46 -0.26 -4.92
N GLY A 122 -20.07 -0.57 -6.05
CA GLY A 122 -21.40 -0.09 -6.39
C GLY A 122 -22.51 -0.91 -5.71
N SER A 123 -22.25 -2.21 -5.47
CA SER A 123 -23.23 -3.12 -4.88
C SER A 123 -22.62 -4.14 -3.92
N ASP A 124 -21.58 -4.88 -4.29
CA ASP A 124 -21.05 -5.99 -3.51
C ASP A 124 -19.63 -5.71 -2.99
N GLY A 125 -18.59 -5.83 -3.79
CA GLY A 125 -17.19 -5.64 -3.41
C GLY A 125 -16.46 -6.94 -3.03
N SER A 126 -17.18 -8.03 -2.80
CA SER A 126 -16.61 -9.31 -2.35
C SER A 126 -15.69 -9.94 -3.39
N GLY A 127 -15.99 -9.79 -4.68
CA GLY A 127 -15.16 -10.33 -5.76
C GLY A 127 -13.79 -9.69 -5.82
N ALA A 128 -13.71 -8.36 -5.74
CA ALA A 128 -12.43 -7.63 -5.67
C ALA A 128 -11.63 -8.02 -4.42
N GLN A 129 -12.31 -8.11 -3.28
CA GLN A 129 -11.70 -8.52 -2.02
C GLN A 129 -11.08 -9.91 -2.10
N ALA A 130 -11.86 -10.90 -2.53
CA ALA A 130 -11.41 -12.28 -2.66
C ALA A 130 -10.22 -12.44 -3.63
N GLN A 131 -10.20 -11.64 -4.70
CA GLN A 131 -9.13 -11.68 -5.68
C GLN A 131 -7.81 -11.10 -5.11
N ILE A 132 -7.87 -9.98 -4.38
CA ILE A 132 -6.70 -9.44 -3.69
C ILE A 132 -6.17 -10.47 -2.68
N ASP A 133 -7.03 -11.02 -1.83
CA ASP A 133 -6.65 -12.00 -0.82
C ASP A 133 -5.94 -13.21 -1.41
N ARG A 134 -6.46 -13.72 -2.52
CA ARG A 134 -5.85 -14.87 -3.21
C ARG A 134 -4.44 -14.56 -3.69
N ILE A 135 -4.21 -13.36 -4.22
CA ILE A 135 -2.88 -12.95 -4.73
C ILE A 135 -1.91 -12.74 -3.56
N VAL A 136 -2.29 -11.99 -2.54
CA VAL A 136 -1.40 -11.68 -1.40
C VAL A 136 -1.14 -12.89 -0.50
N THR A 137 -2.01 -13.91 -0.55
CA THR A 137 -1.72 -15.23 0.03
C THR A 137 -0.51 -15.88 -0.64
N GLY A 138 -0.34 -15.70 -1.96
CA GLY A 138 0.87 -16.14 -2.67
C GLY A 138 2.13 -15.41 -2.20
N TRP A 139 2.03 -14.15 -1.81
CA TRP A 139 3.10 -13.38 -1.15
C TRP A 139 3.26 -13.70 0.34
N ARG A 140 2.38 -14.56 0.90
CA ARG A 140 2.35 -14.91 2.32
C ARG A 140 2.22 -13.69 3.24
N LEU A 141 1.47 -12.67 2.81
CA LEU A 141 1.13 -11.54 3.66
C LEU A 141 0.13 -11.95 4.74
N ARG A 142 0.16 -11.27 5.87
CA ARG A 142 -0.75 -11.50 7.01
C ARG A 142 -1.80 -10.41 7.07
N ARG A 143 -3.08 -10.79 6.96
CA ARG A 143 -4.18 -9.86 7.17
C ARG A 143 -4.25 -9.46 8.65
N VAL A 144 -4.32 -8.15 8.91
CA VAL A 144 -4.34 -7.60 10.28
C VAL A 144 -5.61 -6.80 10.60
N ALA A 145 -6.51 -6.63 9.63
CA ALA A 145 -7.80 -5.98 9.82
C ALA A 145 -8.88 -6.67 8.97
N GLU A 146 -10.13 -6.57 9.42
CA GLU A 146 -11.28 -6.99 8.62
C GLU A 146 -11.34 -6.22 7.30
N PRO A 147 -11.77 -6.85 6.19
CA PRO A 147 -11.94 -6.18 4.91
C PRO A 147 -12.90 -5.00 5.02
N MET A 148 -12.46 -3.82 4.58
CA MET A 148 -13.35 -2.67 4.52
C MET A 148 -13.98 -2.56 3.12
N ILE A 149 -15.23 -2.98 2.99
CA ILE A 149 -16.02 -2.82 1.77
C ILE A 149 -16.98 -1.65 1.97
N VAL A 150 -16.86 -0.62 1.12
CA VAL A 150 -17.71 0.57 1.12
C VAL A 150 -18.65 0.50 -0.07
N ASN A 151 -19.89 0.08 0.19
CA ASN A 151 -20.95 0.07 -0.82
C ASN A 151 -21.50 1.51 -1.01
N LEU A 152 -21.50 1.97 -2.25
CA LEU A 152 -21.94 3.31 -2.66
C LEU A 152 -23.29 3.28 -3.40
N GLU A 153 -23.96 2.12 -3.43
CA GLU A 153 -25.30 1.90 -3.99
C GLU A 153 -25.46 2.40 -5.45
N ALA A 154 -24.41 2.28 -6.25
CA ALA A 154 -24.38 2.73 -7.64
C ALA A 154 -24.68 1.57 -8.58
N GLN A 155 -25.95 1.41 -8.99
CA GLN A 155 -26.43 0.25 -9.75
C GLN A 155 -26.89 0.60 -11.18
N THR A 156 -26.95 1.88 -11.56
CA THR A 156 -27.24 2.28 -12.95
C THR A 156 -25.96 2.75 -13.65
N PRO A 157 -25.86 2.65 -14.99
CA PRO A 157 -24.68 3.10 -15.72
C PRO A 157 -24.29 4.55 -15.39
N GLU A 158 -25.25 5.45 -15.27
CA GLU A 158 -25.05 6.86 -14.93
C GLU A 158 -24.47 6.98 -13.51
N ALA A 159 -25.07 6.28 -12.54
CA ALA A 159 -24.61 6.28 -11.16
C ALA A 159 -23.21 5.65 -11.04
N ILE A 160 -22.91 4.58 -11.77
CA ILE A 160 -21.60 3.90 -11.77
C ILE A 160 -20.50 4.84 -12.30
N LEU A 161 -20.78 5.62 -13.35
CA LEU A 161 -19.80 6.48 -14.01
C LEU A 161 -19.65 7.86 -13.34
N ALA A 162 -20.65 8.29 -12.57
CA ALA A 162 -20.59 9.59 -11.89
C ALA A 162 -19.48 9.64 -10.82
N PRO A 163 -18.89 10.83 -10.59
CA PRO A 163 -18.02 11.05 -9.42
C PRO A 163 -18.71 10.63 -8.13
N LYS A 164 -17.95 10.03 -7.21
CA LYS A 164 -18.49 9.52 -5.95
C LYS A 164 -18.13 10.42 -4.78
N THR A 165 -19.12 10.65 -3.92
CA THR A 165 -18.91 11.18 -2.57
C THR A 165 -18.93 10.03 -1.56
N VAL A 166 -17.89 9.92 -0.77
CA VAL A 166 -17.81 8.91 0.30
C VAL A 166 -18.39 9.49 1.58
N PRO A 167 -19.29 8.78 2.29
CA PRO A 167 -19.83 9.24 3.56
C PRO A 167 -18.72 9.48 4.61
N ASP A 168 -18.84 10.56 5.38
CA ASP A 168 -17.83 10.96 6.40
C ASP A 168 -17.51 9.84 7.39
N LYS A 169 -18.52 9.06 7.77
CA LYS A 169 -18.35 7.88 8.64
C LYS A 169 -17.35 6.87 8.04
N ARG A 170 -17.40 6.64 6.73
CA ARG A 170 -16.48 5.71 6.04
C ARG A 170 -15.08 6.29 5.94
N LEU A 171 -14.97 7.60 5.70
CA LEU A 171 -13.68 8.29 5.75
C LEU A 171 -13.06 8.25 7.14
N ALA A 172 -13.86 8.41 8.21
CA ALA A 172 -13.40 8.27 9.58
C ALA A 172 -12.87 6.85 9.86
N GLN A 173 -13.60 5.82 9.45
CA GLN A 173 -13.16 4.43 9.59
C GLN A 173 -11.84 4.15 8.83
N CYS A 174 -11.64 4.76 7.65
CA CYS A 174 -10.37 4.63 6.94
C CYS A 174 -9.22 5.35 7.67
N ARG A 175 -9.48 6.52 8.28
CA ARG A 175 -8.47 7.19 9.13
C ARG A 175 -8.05 6.30 10.29
N GLU A 176 -9.01 5.75 11.02
CA GLU A 176 -8.77 4.81 12.13
C GLU A 176 -7.97 3.57 11.68
N LEU A 177 -8.29 3.01 10.49
CA LEU A 177 -7.54 1.89 9.92
C LEU A 177 -6.08 2.26 9.65
N GLY A 178 -5.84 3.41 9.02
CA GLY A 178 -4.49 3.89 8.73
C GLY A 178 -3.67 4.14 10.00
N GLU A 179 -4.29 4.80 10.99
CA GLU A 179 -3.70 5.05 12.31
C GLU A 179 -3.31 3.73 13.00
N ALA A 180 -4.25 2.79 13.12
CA ALA A 180 -4.02 1.50 13.78
C ALA A 180 -2.91 0.66 13.09
N LEU A 181 -2.85 0.66 11.74
CA LEU A 181 -1.77 -0.03 11.04
C LEU A 181 -0.42 0.64 11.28
N ALA A 182 -0.35 1.95 11.20
CA ALA A 182 0.89 2.70 11.41
C ALA A 182 1.44 2.53 12.83
N GLU A 183 0.57 2.61 13.85
CA GLU A 183 0.91 2.34 15.24
C GLU A 183 1.38 0.89 15.45
N GLY A 184 0.63 -0.10 14.93
CA GLY A 184 0.98 -1.50 15.07
C GLY A 184 2.33 -1.84 14.43
N LEU A 185 2.66 -1.25 13.28
CA LEU A 185 3.97 -1.39 12.64
C LEU A 185 5.08 -0.73 13.46
N SER A 186 4.84 0.45 14.04
CA SER A 186 5.80 1.16 14.88
C SER A 186 6.11 0.40 16.17
N MET A 187 5.10 -0.26 16.75
CA MET A 187 5.24 -1.05 17.98
C MET A 187 5.73 -2.49 17.74
N GLY A 188 5.87 -2.91 16.47
CA GLY A 188 6.25 -4.28 16.14
C GLY A 188 5.20 -5.34 16.51
N VAL A 189 3.91 -4.96 16.48
CA VAL A 189 2.78 -5.88 16.76
C VAL A 189 2.49 -6.80 15.58
N PHE A 190 2.89 -6.38 14.39
CA PHE A 190 2.66 -7.11 13.13
C PHE A 190 3.94 -7.70 12.56
#